data_66650dcbb80e04736991efa624c9b177
#
_entry.id   66650dcbb80e04736991efa624c9b177
#
_cell.length_a   1.000
_cell.length_b   1.000
_cell.length_c   1.000
_cell.angle_alpha   90.00
_cell.angle_beta   90.00
_cell.angle_gamma   90.00
#
_symmetry.space_group_name_H-M   'P 1'
#
loop_
_entity.id
_entity.type
_entity.pdbx_description
1 polymer ?
#
loop_
_entity_poly.entity_id
_entity_poly.type
_entity_poly.pdbx_seq_one_letter_code
_entity_poly.pdbx_strand_id
1 'polypeptide(L)'
;MNTNASYDVLVIGGGASGLAAAITAARTGKSVCIVERDVACGLKLLATGNGRCNLSNESIDFQRYNRPAFVESVMGRQPEQELGSFFSSLGIMTTSEEGRLYPRSLRAESVRDALLNACNHLGITLICGANVASAFKAPEGWTLQIDRPARALKAKKHDDRKTEVRSLRKALADTPRKNETLQAKAVIIATGGSPADIAKTFNLSLTPQRPVLCPVSASVFGDQTALKTLDGLRVRARLTLTRNHEELWCEDGEALFRTFGISGVAAFNLSRRVQRGDTILLDVFPDLSKDELLDMLSQRVALLGSFSPRDPRWLDGMLAPQLSHVVCTAFEQCHPGSHDVIHLSQSSSTLRCSSRERQRSVRPRSRAAACPSRASQLPTSA
;
A
#
# COMPACT_ATOMS: atom_id res chain seq x y z
N MET A 1 23.48 12.22 36.14
CA MET A 1 23.07 13.53 35.60
C MET A 1 22.15 13.26 34.42
N ASN A 2 20.86 13.53 34.57
CA ASN A 2 19.92 13.48 33.43
C ASN A 2 20.18 14.71 32.58
N THR A 3 21.00 14.59 31.54
CA THR A 3 21.11 15.64 30.54
C THR A 3 19.83 15.63 29.72
N ASN A 4 18.91 16.55 30.03
CA ASN A 4 17.74 16.82 29.21
C ASN A 4 18.25 17.37 27.85
N ALA A 5 18.32 16.53 26.82
CA ALA A 5 18.65 17.00 25.50
C ALA A 5 17.48 17.84 24.96
N SER A 6 17.79 19.04 24.46
CA SER A 6 16.81 19.99 23.91
C SER A 6 17.04 20.19 22.41
N TYR A 7 15.95 20.21 21.67
CA TYR A 7 15.92 20.40 20.21
C TYR A 7 14.90 21.47 19.83
N ASP A 8 15.10 22.12 18.68
CA ASP A 8 14.05 22.98 18.12
C ASP A 8 12.90 22.15 17.60
N VAL A 9 13.19 21.01 16.95
CA VAL A 9 12.18 20.11 16.36
C VAL A 9 12.48 18.67 16.74
N LEU A 10 11.47 17.97 17.25
CA LEU A 10 11.49 16.54 17.46
C LEU A 10 10.51 15.87 16.50
N VAL A 11 11.00 14.91 15.72
CA VAL A 11 10.19 14.14 14.76
C VAL A 11 9.96 12.74 15.31
N ILE A 12 8.72 12.32 15.43
CA ILE A 12 8.34 10.98 15.88
C ILE A 12 8.04 10.11 14.66
N GLY A 13 8.94 9.18 14.38
CA GLY A 13 8.90 8.27 13.25
C GLY A 13 9.95 8.61 12.17
N GLY A 14 10.84 7.68 11.89
CA GLY A 14 11.93 7.78 10.91
C GLY A 14 11.57 7.20 9.54
N GLY A 15 10.29 7.24 9.13
CA GLY A 15 9.86 6.88 7.78
C GLY A 15 10.14 7.96 6.74
N ALA A 16 9.60 7.81 5.52
CA ALA A 16 9.79 8.79 4.43
C ALA A 16 9.43 10.21 4.85
N SER A 17 8.22 10.38 5.39
CA SER A 17 7.72 11.70 5.82
C SER A 17 8.52 12.29 6.97
N GLY A 18 8.93 11.45 7.94
CA GLY A 18 9.75 11.93 9.07
C GLY A 18 11.15 12.34 8.66
N LEU A 19 11.79 11.58 7.79
CA LEU A 19 13.10 11.94 7.24
C LEU A 19 13.03 13.25 6.42
N ALA A 20 12.02 13.38 5.55
CA ALA A 20 11.82 14.60 4.78
C ALA A 20 11.55 15.82 5.66
N ALA A 21 10.68 15.68 6.66
CA ALA A 21 10.37 16.76 7.60
C ALA A 21 11.60 17.19 8.41
N ALA A 22 12.39 16.23 8.88
CA ALA A 22 13.60 16.50 9.63
C ALA A 22 14.67 17.23 8.78
N ILE A 23 14.88 16.76 7.55
CA ILE A 23 15.80 17.41 6.59
C ILE A 23 15.34 18.84 6.30
N THR A 24 14.05 19.04 6.05
CA THR A 24 13.49 20.37 5.77
C THR A 24 13.67 21.30 6.97
N ALA A 25 13.39 20.85 8.17
CA ALA A 25 13.57 21.63 9.39
C ALA A 25 15.07 21.94 9.63
N ALA A 26 15.97 20.97 9.49
CA ALA A 26 17.41 21.18 9.69
C ALA A 26 18.01 22.16 8.68
N ARG A 27 17.52 22.19 7.44
CA ARG A 27 17.93 23.16 6.41
C ARG A 27 17.63 24.62 6.77
N THR A 28 16.70 24.86 7.70
CA THR A 28 16.43 26.20 8.24
C THR A 28 17.28 26.55 9.47
N GLY A 29 18.34 25.78 9.73
CA GLY A 29 19.26 25.99 10.86
C GLY A 29 18.72 25.51 12.21
N LYS A 30 17.65 24.69 12.22
CA LYS A 30 17.07 24.15 13.46
C LYS A 30 17.81 22.90 13.91
N SER A 31 17.96 22.74 15.23
CA SER A 31 18.41 21.49 15.83
C SER A 31 17.28 20.46 15.80
N VAL A 32 17.55 19.28 15.22
CA VAL A 32 16.50 18.28 14.95
C VAL A 32 16.88 16.91 15.49
N CYS A 33 15.89 16.23 16.11
CA CYS A 33 16.01 14.84 16.53
C CYS A 33 14.88 14.01 15.94
N ILE A 34 15.18 12.81 15.46
CA ILE A 34 14.21 11.79 15.05
C ILE A 34 14.19 10.68 16.10
N VAL A 35 13.00 10.34 16.60
CA VAL A 35 12.76 9.17 17.45
C VAL A 35 12.06 8.11 16.61
N GLU A 36 12.74 7.00 16.34
CA GLU A 36 12.23 5.89 15.53
C GLU A 36 12.11 4.62 16.37
N ARG A 37 10.93 3.99 16.28
CA ARG A 37 10.63 2.75 17.03
C ARG A 37 11.42 1.54 16.54
N ASP A 38 11.64 1.44 15.24
CA ASP A 38 12.41 0.34 14.66
C ASP A 38 13.92 0.56 14.83
N VAL A 39 14.70 -0.44 14.56
CA VAL A 39 16.16 -0.47 14.73
C VAL A 39 16.91 0.49 13.81
N ALA A 40 16.28 1.00 12.78
CA ALA A 40 16.84 1.97 11.86
C ALA A 40 15.73 2.78 11.16
N CYS A 41 16.06 4.00 10.75
CA CYS A 41 15.17 4.82 9.93
C CYS A 41 15.06 4.32 8.49
N GLY A 42 13.93 4.61 7.83
CA GLY A 42 13.68 4.35 6.42
C GLY A 42 13.42 2.89 6.05
N LEU A 43 13.25 1.97 7.03
CA LEU A 43 13.08 0.55 6.72
C LEU A 43 11.80 0.24 5.92
N LYS A 44 10.72 1.02 6.11
CA LYS A 44 9.50 0.84 5.33
C LYS A 44 9.66 1.25 3.87
N LEU A 45 10.55 2.19 3.56
CA LEU A 45 10.85 2.60 2.18
C LEU A 45 11.32 1.41 1.34
N LEU A 46 12.12 0.52 1.91
CA LEU A 46 12.70 -0.65 1.23
C LEU A 46 11.67 -1.62 0.65
N ALA A 47 10.42 -1.57 1.15
CA ALA A 47 9.34 -2.43 0.68
C ALA A 47 8.40 -1.73 -0.31
N THR A 48 8.53 -0.41 -0.50
CA THR A 48 7.64 0.36 -1.36
C THR A 48 7.95 0.14 -2.84
N GLY A 49 6.93 0.27 -3.69
CA GLY A 49 7.09 0.09 -5.13
C GLY A 49 7.71 -1.27 -5.51
N ASN A 50 7.45 -2.33 -4.72
CA ASN A 50 8.05 -3.66 -4.88
C ASN A 50 9.60 -3.64 -4.78
N GLY A 51 10.15 -2.80 -3.87
CA GLY A 51 11.59 -2.60 -3.69
C GLY A 51 12.20 -1.52 -4.60
N ARG A 52 11.39 -0.87 -5.43
CA ARG A 52 11.84 0.19 -6.35
C ARG A 52 11.60 1.60 -5.82
N CYS A 53 10.80 1.78 -4.78
CA CYS A 53 10.42 3.05 -4.16
C CYS A 53 9.70 4.00 -5.13
N ASN A 54 8.41 3.78 -5.37
CA ASN A 54 7.60 4.79 -6.04
C ASN A 54 7.63 6.09 -5.21
N LEU A 55 8.19 7.15 -5.77
CA LEU A 55 8.39 8.45 -5.11
C LEU A 55 7.13 9.32 -5.23
N SER A 56 6.52 9.33 -6.41
CA SER A 56 5.35 10.15 -6.75
C SER A 56 4.73 9.67 -8.06
N ASN A 57 3.81 10.47 -8.58
CA ASN A 57 3.30 10.39 -9.93
C ASN A 57 3.68 11.66 -10.70
N GLU A 58 3.68 11.61 -12.03
CA GLU A 58 3.89 12.78 -12.91
C GLU A 58 2.77 13.81 -12.77
N SER A 59 1.56 13.34 -12.43
CA SER A 59 0.39 14.17 -12.18
C SER A 59 -0.27 13.75 -10.87
N ILE A 60 -0.52 14.71 -10.00
CA ILE A 60 -1.20 14.51 -8.72
C ILE A 60 -2.63 15.05 -8.83
N ASP A 61 -3.59 14.14 -8.86
CA ASP A 61 -5.01 14.46 -8.86
C ASP A 61 -5.53 14.52 -7.41
N PHE A 62 -5.85 15.71 -6.93
CA PHE A 62 -6.36 15.92 -5.58
C PHE A 62 -7.70 15.22 -5.32
N GLN A 63 -8.52 14.99 -6.37
CA GLN A 63 -9.79 14.28 -6.24
C GLN A 63 -9.61 12.81 -5.82
N ARG A 64 -8.41 12.28 -5.93
CA ARG A 64 -8.08 10.93 -5.45
C ARG A 64 -7.87 10.83 -3.94
N TYR A 65 -7.87 11.95 -3.21
CA TYR A 65 -7.70 11.99 -1.76
C TYR A 65 -9.04 12.07 -1.02
N ASN A 66 -9.06 11.63 0.25
CA ASN A 66 -10.28 11.65 1.07
C ASN A 66 -10.78 13.06 1.39
N ARG A 67 -9.88 14.05 1.38
CA ARG A 67 -10.14 15.47 1.65
C ARG A 67 -9.36 16.32 0.65
N PRO A 68 -9.84 16.44 -0.59
CA PRO A 68 -9.10 17.11 -1.67
C PRO A 68 -8.65 18.51 -1.31
N ALA A 69 -9.57 19.37 -0.84
CA ALA A 69 -9.26 20.75 -0.48
C ALA A 69 -8.21 20.87 0.65
N PHE A 70 -8.23 19.98 1.63
CA PHE A 70 -7.20 19.96 2.67
C PHE A 70 -5.84 19.55 2.11
N VAL A 71 -5.81 18.54 1.25
CA VAL A 71 -4.55 18.09 0.65
C VAL A 71 -3.97 19.16 -0.25
N GLU A 72 -4.80 19.82 -1.08
CA GLU A 72 -4.39 20.93 -1.93
C GLU A 72 -3.85 22.11 -1.09
N SER A 73 -4.50 22.46 0.02
CA SER A 73 -4.02 23.52 0.91
C SER A 73 -2.66 23.24 1.55
N VAL A 74 -2.33 21.94 1.76
CA VAL A 74 -1.05 21.51 2.37
C VAL A 74 0.03 21.32 1.31
N MET A 75 -0.29 20.73 0.18
CA MET A 75 0.67 20.41 -0.88
C MET A 75 0.95 21.58 -1.85
N GLY A 76 0.15 22.64 -1.78
CA GLY A 76 0.28 23.77 -2.70
C GLY A 76 -0.26 23.45 -4.11
N ARG A 77 0.00 24.38 -5.05
CA ARG A 77 -0.51 24.28 -6.42
C ARG A 77 0.37 23.48 -7.38
N GLN A 78 1.61 23.22 -7.01
CA GLN A 78 2.61 22.53 -7.85
C GLN A 78 3.34 21.44 -7.06
N PRO A 79 2.59 20.46 -6.50
CA PRO A 79 3.17 19.45 -5.61
C PRO A 79 4.20 18.56 -6.32
N GLU A 80 4.04 18.30 -7.62
CA GLU A 80 4.98 17.51 -8.41
C GLU A 80 6.34 18.21 -8.51
N GLN A 81 6.34 19.51 -8.72
CA GLN A 81 7.54 20.32 -8.84
C GLN A 81 8.28 20.43 -7.49
N GLU A 82 7.53 20.62 -6.39
CA GLU A 82 8.12 20.69 -5.05
C GLU A 82 8.75 19.35 -4.65
N LEU A 83 8.06 18.24 -4.90
CA LEU A 83 8.60 16.90 -4.65
C LEU A 83 9.83 16.61 -5.52
N GLY A 84 9.76 16.95 -6.80
CA GLY A 84 10.89 16.81 -7.72
C GLY A 84 12.11 17.60 -7.26
N SER A 85 11.92 18.84 -6.85
CA SER A 85 12.97 19.72 -6.32
C SER A 85 13.57 19.18 -5.02
N PHE A 86 12.73 18.66 -4.13
CA PHE A 86 13.20 18.02 -2.89
C PHE A 86 14.11 16.82 -3.20
N PHE A 87 13.68 15.88 -4.04
CA PHE A 87 14.48 14.70 -4.37
C PHE A 87 15.75 15.05 -5.13
N SER A 88 15.68 15.98 -6.09
CA SER A 88 16.86 16.46 -6.81
C SER A 88 17.90 17.10 -5.88
N SER A 89 17.43 17.84 -4.85
CA SER A 89 18.32 18.45 -3.85
C SER A 89 19.06 17.44 -2.96
N LEU A 90 18.61 16.18 -2.99
CA LEU A 90 19.26 15.03 -2.33
C LEU A 90 20.15 14.22 -3.29
N GLY A 91 20.31 14.68 -4.54
CA GLY A 91 21.02 13.95 -5.59
C GLY A 91 20.26 12.75 -6.16
N ILE A 92 18.96 12.64 -5.91
CA ILE A 92 18.14 11.54 -6.43
C ILE A 92 17.66 11.92 -7.83
N MET A 93 18.16 11.20 -8.83
CA MET A 93 17.65 11.26 -10.20
C MET A 93 16.40 10.38 -10.31
N THR A 94 15.40 10.87 -11.03
CA THR A 94 14.13 10.17 -11.23
C THR A 94 13.98 9.64 -12.65
N THR A 95 13.13 8.62 -12.81
CA THR A 95 12.63 8.11 -14.09
C THR A 95 11.15 7.85 -13.96
N SER A 96 10.42 7.94 -15.08
CA SER A 96 8.99 7.65 -15.13
C SER A 96 8.73 6.30 -15.78
N GLU A 97 7.80 5.55 -15.21
CA GLU A 97 7.21 4.35 -15.79
C GLU A 97 5.70 4.41 -15.58
N GLU A 98 4.95 4.40 -16.64
CA GLU A 98 3.47 4.49 -16.62
C GLU A 98 2.95 5.64 -15.75
N GLY A 99 3.56 6.82 -15.84
CA GLY A 99 3.20 8.02 -15.06
C GLY A 99 3.57 7.96 -13.58
N ARG A 100 4.32 6.93 -13.15
CA ARG A 100 4.84 6.79 -11.78
C ARG A 100 6.31 7.13 -11.74
N LEU A 101 6.70 7.97 -10.78
CA LEU A 101 8.08 8.38 -10.60
C LEU A 101 8.83 7.42 -9.68
N TYR A 102 9.95 6.93 -10.15
CA TYR A 102 10.88 6.08 -9.41
C TYR A 102 12.28 6.72 -9.38
N PRO A 103 13.15 6.33 -8.42
CA PRO A 103 14.56 6.64 -8.56
C PRO A 103 15.11 5.96 -9.82
N ARG A 104 15.99 6.62 -10.57
CA ARG A 104 16.58 6.05 -11.80
C ARG A 104 17.28 4.71 -11.56
N SER A 105 17.80 4.50 -10.35
CA SER A 105 18.38 3.22 -9.93
C SER A 105 17.36 2.08 -9.83
N LEU A 106 16.06 2.37 -9.81
CA LEU A 106 14.96 1.43 -9.52
C LEU A 106 15.16 0.66 -8.20
N ARG A 107 15.87 1.25 -7.24
CA ARG A 107 16.20 0.62 -5.95
C ARG A 107 15.82 1.52 -4.79
N ALA A 108 14.98 1.01 -3.90
CA ALA A 108 14.54 1.73 -2.71
C ALA A 108 15.69 2.06 -1.75
N GLU A 109 16.74 1.25 -1.76
CA GLU A 109 17.94 1.47 -0.96
C GLU A 109 18.59 2.81 -1.30
N SER A 110 18.70 3.17 -2.59
CA SER A 110 19.35 4.43 -2.99
C SER A 110 18.61 5.66 -2.47
N VAL A 111 17.29 5.61 -2.41
CA VAL A 111 16.47 6.70 -1.85
C VAL A 111 16.67 6.79 -0.34
N ARG A 112 16.58 5.65 0.35
CA ARG A 112 16.80 5.60 1.80
C ARG A 112 18.17 6.11 2.19
N ASP A 113 19.18 5.65 1.50
CA ASP A 113 20.58 6.00 1.82
C ASP A 113 20.86 7.48 1.51
N ALA A 114 20.28 8.07 0.46
CA ALA A 114 20.35 9.51 0.19
C ALA A 114 19.70 10.35 1.30
N LEU A 115 18.52 9.94 1.79
CA LEU A 115 17.86 10.60 2.92
C LEU A 115 18.69 10.51 4.20
N LEU A 116 19.26 9.35 4.51
CA LEU A 116 20.08 9.16 5.70
C LEU A 116 21.42 9.93 5.62
N ASN A 117 22.03 9.98 4.45
CA ASN A 117 23.23 10.78 4.21
C ASN A 117 22.95 12.27 4.42
N ALA A 118 21.79 12.77 3.93
CA ALA A 118 21.38 14.15 4.19
C ALA A 118 21.14 14.41 5.68
N CYS A 119 20.51 13.49 6.40
CA CYS A 119 20.34 13.60 7.84
C CYS A 119 21.68 13.68 8.58
N ASN A 120 22.63 12.84 8.21
CA ASN A 120 23.97 12.83 8.79
C ASN A 120 24.72 14.14 8.49
N HIS A 121 24.69 14.60 7.23
CA HIS A 121 25.34 15.85 6.82
C HIS A 121 24.79 17.09 7.54
N LEU A 122 23.48 17.09 7.80
CA LEU A 122 22.80 18.18 8.51
C LEU A 122 22.86 18.05 10.05
N GLY A 123 23.56 17.05 10.59
CA GLY A 123 23.72 16.85 12.03
C GLY A 123 22.43 16.44 12.75
N ILE A 124 21.46 15.82 12.05
CA ILE A 124 20.20 15.36 12.65
C ILE A 124 20.48 14.18 13.57
N THR A 125 20.03 14.28 14.81
CA THR A 125 20.13 13.19 15.79
C THR A 125 19.11 12.09 15.49
N LEU A 126 19.57 10.84 15.34
CA LEU A 126 18.71 9.68 15.12
C LEU A 126 18.71 8.78 16.37
N ILE A 127 17.56 8.62 17.02
CA ILE A 127 17.37 7.72 18.17
C ILE A 127 16.48 6.56 17.71
N CYS A 128 17.11 5.47 17.30
CA CYS A 128 16.41 4.27 16.84
C CYS A 128 16.17 3.25 17.96
N GLY A 129 15.17 2.38 17.79
CA GLY A 129 14.73 1.43 18.79
C GLY A 129 13.98 2.09 19.96
N ALA A 130 13.53 3.33 19.82
CA ALA A 130 12.95 4.13 20.88
C ALA A 130 11.45 4.40 20.65
N ASN A 131 10.68 4.34 21.73
CA ASN A 131 9.27 4.71 21.75
C ASN A 131 9.05 5.96 22.56
N VAL A 132 8.10 6.82 22.14
CA VAL A 132 7.60 7.90 22.95
C VAL A 132 6.54 7.31 23.88
N ALA A 133 6.82 7.33 25.20
CA ALA A 133 5.94 6.80 26.23
C ALA A 133 4.89 7.83 26.69
N SER A 134 5.31 9.09 26.82
CA SER A 134 4.42 10.20 27.17
C SER A 134 4.94 11.51 26.59
N ALA A 135 4.03 12.48 26.44
CA ALA A 135 4.34 13.82 25.97
C ALA A 135 3.51 14.84 26.76
N PHE A 136 4.15 15.90 27.21
CA PHE A 136 3.53 16.97 27.96
C PHE A 136 3.83 18.31 27.30
N LYS A 137 2.81 19.11 27.08
CA LYS A 137 2.97 20.46 26.57
C LYS A 137 3.36 21.38 27.70
N ALA A 138 4.44 22.13 27.55
CA ALA A 138 4.91 23.15 28.42
C ALA A 138 4.81 24.55 27.75
N PRO A 139 4.90 25.67 28.49
CA PRO A 139 4.84 27.01 27.90
C PRO A 139 5.84 27.23 26.77
N GLU A 140 7.05 26.68 26.88
CA GLU A 140 8.14 26.84 25.91
C GLU A 140 8.28 25.69 24.90
N GLY A 141 7.33 24.74 24.86
CA GLY A 141 7.38 23.61 23.95
C GLY A 141 6.83 22.33 24.54
N TRP A 142 7.55 21.23 24.34
CA TRP A 142 7.15 19.88 24.70
C TRP A 142 8.23 19.18 25.51
N THR A 143 7.81 18.43 26.52
CA THR A 143 8.65 17.47 27.24
C THR A 143 8.18 16.07 26.90
N LEU A 144 9.05 15.23 26.37
CA LEU A 144 8.74 13.86 25.97
C LEU A 144 9.55 12.88 26.80
N GLN A 145 8.88 11.84 27.29
CA GLN A 145 9.54 10.67 27.87
C GLN A 145 9.69 9.63 26.78
N ILE A 146 10.90 9.23 26.51
CA ILE A 146 11.18 8.15 25.58
C ILE A 146 11.71 6.93 26.33
N ASP A 147 11.29 5.76 25.85
CA ASP A 147 11.82 4.47 26.27
C ASP A 147 12.75 3.96 25.14
N ARG A 148 14.06 3.80 25.43
CA ARG A 148 15.05 3.39 24.43
C ARG A 148 15.98 2.32 24.96
N PRO A 149 16.76 1.63 24.08
CA PRO A 149 17.79 0.68 24.53
C PRO A 149 18.79 1.35 25.46
N ALA A 150 19.11 0.68 26.57
CA ALA A 150 20.10 1.19 27.54
C ALA A 150 21.53 1.26 26.99
N ARG A 151 21.79 0.48 25.94
CA ARG A 151 23.08 0.44 25.24
C ARG A 151 22.88 0.42 23.73
N ALA A 152 23.93 0.77 22.97
CA ALA A 152 23.91 0.68 21.51
C ALA A 152 23.67 -0.76 21.06
N LEU A 153 22.78 -0.91 20.07
CA LEU A 153 22.52 -2.20 19.46
C LEU A 153 23.71 -2.62 18.63
N LYS A 154 24.20 -3.81 18.84
CA LYS A 154 25.28 -4.41 18.04
C LYS A 154 24.67 -5.48 17.15
N ALA A 155 24.72 -5.31 15.84
CA ALA A 155 24.46 -6.37 14.89
C ALA A 155 25.73 -7.21 14.67
N LYS A 156 25.54 -8.50 14.41
CA LYS A 156 26.55 -9.24 13.68
C LYS A 156 26.55 -8.70 12.25
N LYS A 157 27.73 -8.41 11.70
CA LYS A 157 27.85 -7.98 10.32
C LYS A 157 27.39 -9.12 9.39
N HIS A 158 26.49 -8.83 8.51
CA HIS A 158 25.96 -9.78 7.53
C HIS A 158 26.06 -9.16 6.14
N ASP A 159 26.27 -9.99 5.14
CA ASP A 159 26.34 -9.55 3.73
C ASP A 159 24.96 -9.12 3.21
N ASP A 160 23.89 -9.59 3.84
CA ASP A 160 22.49 -9.24 3.52
C ASP A 160 21.89 -8.31 4.58
N ARG A 161 21.45 -7.12 4.14
CA ARG A 161 20.80 -6.11 4.99
C ARG A 161 19.54 -6.63 5.70
N LYS A 162 18.78 -7.54 5.10
CA LYS A 162 17.57 -8.09 5.73
C LYS A 162 17.91 -8.93 6.95
N THR A 163 18.97 -9.71 6.84
CA THR A 163 19.49 -10.52 7.93
C THR A 163 20.08 -9.63 9.02
N GLU A 164 20.80 -8.57 8.67
CA GLU A 164 21.31 -7.58 9.61
C GLU A 164 20.17 -6.90 10.40
N VAL A 165 19.13 -6.40 9.72
CA VAL A 165 17.96 -5.79 10.38
C VAL A 165 17.25 -6.78 11.29
N ARG A 166 17.14 -8.05 10.88
CA ARG A 166 16.54 -9.09 11.73
C ARG A 166 17.37 -9.35 12.98
N SER A 167 18.71 -9.37 12.85
CA SER A 167 19.64 -9.49 13.97
C SER A 167 19.51 -8.30 14.93
N LEU A 168 19.46 -7.07 14.40
CA LEU A 168 19.26 -5.86 15.21
C LEU A 168 17.93 -5.87 15.96
N ARG A 169 16.83 -6.31 15.32
CA ARG A 169 15.53 -6.42 15.98
C ARG A 169 15.53 -7.46 17.11
N LYS A 170 16.25 -8.56 16.94
CA LYS A 170 16.47 -9.53 18.01
C LYS A 170 17.27 -8.89 19.15
N ALA A 171 18.38 -8.23 18.83
CA ALA A 171 19.19 -7.53 19.81
C ALA A 171 18.39 -6.44 20.57
N LEU A 172 17.49 -5.72 19.86
CA LEU A 172 16.59 -4.75 20.49
C LEU A 172 15.65 -5.39 21.50
N ALA A 173 15.07 -6.55 21.17
CA ALA A 173 14.18 -7.28 22.06
C ALA A 173 14.90 -7.77 23.34
N ASP A 174 16.19 -8.15 23.22
CA ASP A 174 17.00 -8.69 24.30
C ASP A 174 17.74 -7.59 25.10
N THR A 175 17.68 -6.32 24.66
CA THR A 175 18.39 -5.23 25.33
C THR A 175 17.53 -4.56 26.40
N PRO A 176 18.03 -4.40 27.64
CA PRO A 176 17.35 -3.62 28.67
C PRO A 176 17.00 -2.22 28.16
N ARG A 177 15.88 -1.71 28.65
CA ARG A 177 15.37 -0.38 28.29
C ARG A 177 15.74 0.65 29.37
N LYS A 178 15.86 1.89 28.96
CA LYS A 178 15.99 3.03 29.86
C LYS A 178 15.07 4.16 29.44
N ASN A 179 14.56 4.88 30.42
CA ASN A 179 13.81 6.11 30.17
C ASN A 179 14.77 7.29 30.02
N GLU A 180 14.43 8.16 29.08
CA GLU A 180 15.17 9.41 28.85
C GLU A 180 14.16 10.53 28.56
N THR A 181 14.47 11.74 29.02
CA THR A 181 13.63 12.92 28.82
C THR A 181 14.23 13.76 27.70
N LEU A 182 13.43 14.09 26.69
CA LEU A 182 13.77 15.02 25.62
C LEU A 182 12.88 16.26 25.71
N GLN A 183 13.44 17.41 25.37
CA GLN A 183 12.70 18.65 25.22
C GLN A 183 12.71 19.11 23.76
N ALA A 184 11.60 19.69 23.30
CA ALA A 184 11.51 20.23 21.95
C ALA A 184 10.55 21.42 21.90
N LYS A 185 10.89 22.46 21.11
CA LYS A 185 9.99 23.59 20.87
C LYS A 185 8.78 23.17 20.04
N ALA A 186 8.99 22.28 19.05
CA ALA A 186 7.95 21.74 18.20
C ALA A 186 8.09 20.22 18.05
N VAL A 187 6.96 19.54 17.83
CA VAL A 187 6.90 18.10 17.58
C VAL A 187 6.19 17.84 16.28
N ILE A 188 6.79 16.99 15.44
CA ILE A 188 6.20 16.49 14.18
C ILE A 188 5.89 15.01 14.34
N ILE A 189 4.61 14.64 14.18
CA ILE A 189 4.15 13.24 14.24
C ILE A 189 4.17 12.65 12.83
N ALA A 190 5.08 11.73 12.58
CA ALA A 190 5.31 11.08 11.28
C ALA A 190 5.31 9.54 11.38
N THR A 191 4.48 8.97 12.25
CA THR A 191 4.46 7.53 12.61
C THR A 191 3.84 6.62 11.54
N GLY A 192 3.22 7.18 10.52
CA GLY A 192 2.59 6.42 9.43
C GLY A 192 1.39 5.60 9.89
N GLY A 193 1.28 4.37 9.40
CA GLY A 193 0.08 3.53 9.52
C GLY A 193 -0.23 2.94 10.91
N SER A 194 0.39 3.41 12.01
CA SER A 194 0.07 2.95 13.38
C SER A 194 0.00 4.13 14.34
N PRO A 195 -0.94 5.06 14.16
CA PRO A 195 -1.00 6.30 14.93
C PRO A 195 -1.69 6.16 16.30
N ALA A 196 -2.33 5.03 16.62
CA ALA A 196 -3.22 4.91 17.78
C ALA A 196 -2.54 5.25 19.11
N ASP A 197 -1.35 4.70 19.36
CA ASP A 197 -0.62 4.92 20.61
C ASP A 197 -0.18 6.39 20.73
N ILE A 198 0.35 6.95 19.64
CA ILE A 198 0.79 8.35 19.57
C ILE A 198 -0.40 9.31 19.68
N ALA A 199 -1.52 9.01 19.02
CA ALA A 199 -2.71 9.83 19.15
C ALA A 199 -3.20 9.88 20.59
N LYS A 200 -3.20 8.74 21.30
CA LYS A 200 -3.51 8.70 22.73
C LYS A 200 -2.50 9.52 23.56
N THR A 201 -1.21 9.39 23.29
CA THR A 201 -0.13 10.11 23.97
C THR A 201 -0.29 11.64 23.84
N PHE A 202 -0.74 12.11 22.67
CA PHE A 202 -0.93 13.54 22.39
C PHE A 202 -2.39 14.01 22.52
N ASN A 203 -3.29 13.16 23.03
CA ASN A 203 -4.72 13.44 23.15
C ASN A 203 -5.36 13.91 21.84
N LEU A 204 -5.03 13.23 20.74
CA LEU A 204 -5.54 13.52 19.40
C LEU A 204 -6.68 12.58 19.03
N SER A 205 -7.71 13.11 18.39
CA SER A 205 -8.77 12.30 17.80
C SER A 205 -8.29 11.63 16.50
N LEU A 206 -8.70 10.39 16.29
CA LEU A 206 -8.42 9.65 15.08
C LEU A 206 -9.69 9.38 14.29
N THR A 207 -9.60 9.54 12.98
CA THR A 207 -10.61 8.98 12.08
C THR A 207 -10.51 7.45 12.04
N PRO A 208 -11.63 6.71 11.91
CA PRO A 208 -11.60 5.26 11.81
C PRO A 208 -10.68 4.81 10.68
N GLN A 209 -9.72 3.96 11.02
CA GLN A 209 -8.81 3.39 10.03
C GLN A 209 -9.49 2.25 9.27
N ARG A 210 -9.40 2.27 7.95
CA ARG A 210 -9.90 1.21 7.08
C ARG A 210 -8.77 0.70 6.20
N PRO A 211 -8.67 -0.62 5.96
CA PRO A 211 -7.72 -1.17 5.01
C PRO A 211 -7.97 -0.59 3.62
N VAL A 212 -6.92 -0.13 2.97
CA VAL A 212 -6.94 0.35 1.58
C VAL A 212 -5.73 -0.24 0.85
N LEU A 213 -5.78 -0.24 -0.48
CA LEU A 213 -4.76 -0.87 -1.34
C LEU A 213 -4.55 -2.35 -0.92
N CYS A 214 -5.64 -3.04 -0.66
CA CYS A 214 -5.66 -4.43 -0.24
C CYS A 214 -6.49 -5.27 -1.23
N PRO A 215 -6.29 -6.59 -1.25
CA PRO A 215 -7.16 -7.48 -2.01
C PRO A 215 -8.62 -7.33 -1.58
N VAL A 216 -9.52 -7.55 -2.53
CA VAL A 216 -10.96 -7.57 -2.29
C VAL A 216 -11.40 -9.02 -2.16
N SER A 217 -12.04 -9.35 -1.04
CA SER A 217 -12.70 -10.64 -0.87
C SER A 217 -13.98 -10.66 -1.70
N ALA A 218 -14.12 -11.65 -2.57
CA ALA A 218 -15.23 -11.75 -3.49
C ALA A 218 -15.61 -13.22 -3.74
N SER A 219 -16.74 -13.44 -4.39
CA SER A 219 -17.13 -14.70 -5.00
C SER A 219 -17.53 -14.45 -6.45
N VAL A 220 -17.21 -15.36 -7.33
CA VAL A 220 -17.61 -15.30 -8.75
C VAL A 220 -18.98 -15.98 -8.88
N PHE A 221 -19.99 -15.30 -9.41
CA PHE A 221 -21.36 -15.77 -9.51
C PHE A 221 -21.93 -16.39 -8.22
N GLY A 222 -21.51 -15.87 -7.06
CA GLY A 222 -21.91 -16.41 -5.76
C GLY A 222 -21.14 -17.63 -5.29
N ASP A 223 -20.32 -18.25 -6.15
CA ASP A 223 -19.51 -19.43 -5.86
C ASP A 223 -18.02 -19.09 -5.66
N GLN A 224 -17.38 -19.76 -4.72
CA GLN A 224 -15.93 -19.68 -4.50
C GLN A 224 -15.16 -20.76 -5.28
N THR A 225 -15.82 -21.75 -5.85
CA THR A 225 -15.13 -22.84 -6.58
C THR A 225 -14.41 -22.28 -7.80
N ALA A 226 -15.03 -21.34 -8.53
CA ALA A 226 -14.40 -20.66 -9.66
C ALA A 226 -13.09 -19.95 -9.26
N LEU A 227 -13.03 -19.33 -8.08
CA LEU A 227 -11.81 -18.67 -7.59
C LEU A 227 -10.70 -19.66 -7.27
N LYS A 228 -11.01 -20.89 -6.86
CA LYS A 228 -9.98 -21.92 -6.66
C LYS A 228 -9.35 -22.33 -7.98
N THR A 229 -10.16 -22.47 -9.03
CA THR A 229 -9.68 -22.77 -10.38
C THR A 229 -8.78 -21.65 -10.94
N LEU A 230 -9.11 -20.39 -10.61
CA LEU A 230 -8.38 -19.21 -11.07
C LEU A 230 -7.20 -18.81 -10.14
N ASP A 231 -6.94 -19.48 -9.01
CA ASP A 231 -5.93 -19.02 -8.04
C ASP A 231 -4.56 -18.89 -8.66
N GLY A 232 -3.95 -17.72 -8.52
CA GLY A 232 -2.64 -17.39 -9.07
C GLY A 232 -2.68 -16.85 -10.51
N LEU A 233 -3.82 -16.94 -11.21
CA LEU A 233 -3.94 -16.41 -12.55
C LEU A 233 -3.94 -14.88 -12.54
N ARG A 234 -3.14 -14.29 -13.43
CA ARG A 234 -3.09 -12.86 -13.70
C ARG A 234 -3.70 -12.58 -15.05
N VAL A 235 -4.56 -11.59 -15.10
CA VAL A 235 -5.20 -11.14 -16.33
C VAL A 235 -5.19 -9.61 -16.39
N ARG A 236 -5.04 -9.06 -17.60
CA ARG A 236 -5.38 -7.67 -17.86
C ARG A 236 -6.91 -7.58 -17.92
N ALA A 237 -7.49 -6.70 -17.14
CA ALA A 237 -8.94 -6.58 -17.08
C ALA A 237 -9.34 -5.13 -16.75
N ARG A 238 -10.55 -4.76 -17.14
CA ARG A 238 -11.26 -3.59 -16.61
C ARG A 238 -12.14 -4.04 -15.47
N LEU A 239 -11.94 -3.44 -14.30
CA LEU A 239 -12.75 -3.70 -13.12
C LEU A 239 -13.72 -2.54 -12.91
N THR A 240 -15.01 -2.79 -13.01
CA THR A 240 -16.06 -1.79 -12.77
C THR A 240 -16.77 -2.12 -11.46
N LEU A 241 -16.73 -1.20 -10.51
CA LEU A 241 -17.43 -1.30 -9.24
C LEU A 241 -18.85 -0.76 -9.40
N THR A 242 -19.86 -1.57 -9.08
CA THR A 242 -21.25 -1.14 -9.11
C THR A 242 -21.91 -1.33 -7.74
N ARG A 243 -22.83 -0.43 -7.41
CA ARG A 243 -23.68 -0.47 -6.22
C ARG A 243 -25.08 -0.07 -6.64
N ASN A 244 -26.09 -0.88 -6.31
CA ASN A 244 -27.47 -0.65 -6.73
C ASN A 244 -27.61 -0.41 -8.24
N HIS A 245 -26.82 -1.15 -9.04
CA HIS A 245 -26.75 -1.05 -10.50
C HIS A 245 -26.12 0.23 -11.06
N GLU A 246 -25.64 1.14 -10.21
CA GLU A 246 -24.91 2.35 -10.63
C GLU A 246 -23.41 2.09 -10.61
N GLU A 247 -22.72 2.56 -11.65
CA GLU A 247 -21.27 2.52 -11.72
C GLU A 247 -20.68 3.58 -10.78
N LEU A 248 -19.84 3.14 -9.84
CA LEU A 248 -19.16 4.02 -8.89
C LEU A 248 -17.71 4.31 -9.28
N TRP A 249 -17.06 3.38 -9.94
CA TRP A 249 -15.66 3.47 -10.28
C TRP A 249 -15.25 2.42 -11.31
N CYS A 250 -14.35 2.79 -12.20
CA CYS A 250 -13.74 1.90 -13.17
C CYS A 250 -12.22 1.98 -13.07
N GLU A 251 -11.54 0.85 -13.23
CA GLU A 251 -10.09 0.76 -13.16
C GLU A 251 -9.57 -0.29 -14.15
N ASP A 252 -8.70 0.12 -15.06
CA ASP A 252 -8.00 -0.78 -15.97
C ASP A 252 -6.67 -1.21 -15.37
N GLY A 253 -6.32 -2.49 -15.50
CA GLY A 253 -5.04 -2.99 -15.06
C GLY A 253 -4.96 -4.48 -14.82
N GLU A 254 -3.89 -4.91 -14.17
CA GLU A 254 -3.70 -6.31 -13.81
C GLU A 254 -4.60 -6.70 -12.64
N ALA A 255 -5.43 -7.71 -12.85
CA ALA A 255 -6.15 -8.44 -11.81
C ALA A 255 -5.48 -9.78 -11.54
N LEU A 256 -5.25 -10.10 -10.27
CA LEU A 256 -4.72 -11.39 -9.80
C LEU A 256 -5.80 -12.11 -9.01
N PHE A 257 -6.26 -13.22 -9.53
CA PHE A 257 -7.21 -14.07 -8.82
C PHE A 257 -6.55 -14.80 -7.65
N ARG A 258 -7.31 -14.90 -6.55
CA ARG A 258 -6.92 -15.63 -5.34
C ARG A 258 -8.12 -16.44 -4.86
N THR A 259 -7.88 -17.51 -4.12
CA THR A 259 -8.94 -18.38 -3.58
C THR A 259 -10.03 -17.63 -2.79
N PHE A 260 -9.72 -16.44 -2.31
CA PHE A 260 -10.61 -15.60 -1.50
C PHE A 260 -11.19 -14.40 -2.25
N GLY A 261 -10.75 -14.13 -3.50
CA GLY A 261 -11.18 -12.95 -4.25
C GLY A 261 -10.16 -12.44 -5.25
N ILE A 262 -10.07 -11.12 -5.40
CA ILE A 262 -9.26 -10.45 -6.43
C ILE A 262 -8.20 -9.58 -5.77
N SER A 263 -6.97 -9.68 -6.27
CA SER A 263 -5.79 -8.90 -5.91
C SER A 263 -5.24 -8.22 -7.18
N GLY A 264 -4.07 -7.61 -7.10
CA GLY A 264 -3.47 -6.87 -8.22
C GLY A 264 -3.70 -5.37 -8.09
N VAL A 265 -3.05 -4.58 -8.95
CA VAL A 265 -3.05 -3.12 -8.84
C VAL A 265 -4.45 -2.56 -9.03
N ALA A 266 -5.19 -3.04 -10.03
CA ALA A 266 -6.57 -2.61 -10.29
C ALA A 266 -7.50 -2.87 -9.08
N ALA A 267 -7.42 -4.07 -8.48
CA ALA A 267 -8.18 -4.40 -7.28
C ALA A 267 -7.77 -3.55 -6.07
N PHE A 268 -6.49 -3.20 -5.93
CA PHE A 268 -6.02 -2.36 -4.83
C PHE A 268 -6.60 -0.94 -4.92
N ASN A 269 -6.61 -0.33 -6.11
CA ASN A 269 -7.20 0.98 -6.31
C ASN A 269 -8.70 0.96 -6.04
N LEU A 270 -9.39 -0.04 -6.54
CA LEU A 270 -10.82 -0.25 -6.36
C LEU A 270 -11.19 -0.49 -4.89
N SER A 271 -10.32 -1.18 -4.12
CA SER A 271 -10.55 -1.52 -2.70
C SER A 271 -10.86 -0.30 -1.81
N ARG A 272 -10.45 0.89 -2.22
CA ARG A 272 -10.72 2.14 -1.49
C ARG A 272 -12.22 2.46 -1.40
N ARG A 273 -12.99 2.00 -2.38
CA ARG A 273 -14.42 2.32 -2.56
C ARG A 273 -15.35 1.16 -2.25
N VAL A 274 -14.86 -0.08 -2.34
CA VAL A 274 -15.66 -1.30 -2.14
C VAL A 274 -16.31 -1.33 -0.76
N GLN A 275 -17.59 -1.68 -0.74
CA GLN A 275 -18.36 -2.03 0.45
C GLN A 275 -18.91 -3.44 0.31
N ARG A 276 -19.31 -4.04 1.43
CA ARG A 276 -19.96 -5.35 1.41
C ARG A 276 -21.26 -5.29 0.62
N GLY A 277 -21.44 -6.22 -0.30
CA GLY A 277 -22.62 -6.30 -1.16
C GLY A 277 -22.45 -5.60 -2.52
N ASP A 278 -21.38 -4.83 -2.72
CA ASP A 278 -21.11 -4.28 -4.05
C ASP A 278 -20.80 -5.38 -5.06
N THR A 279 -21.05 -5.11 -6.33
CA THR A 279 -20.67 -5.99 -7.44
C THR A 279 -19.45 -5.41 -8.16
N ILE A 280 -18.51 -6.28 -8.50
CA ILE A 280 -17.37 -5.97 -9.36
C ILE A 280 -17.58 -6.70 -10.67
N LEU A 281 -17.68 -5.97 -11.76
CA LEU A 281 -17.71 -6.50 -13.11
C LEU A 281 -16.28 -6.55 -13.64
N LEU A 282 -15.86 -7.70 -14.16
CA LEU A 282 -14.56 -7.87 -14.80
C LEU A 282 -14.76 -8.02 -16.29
N ASP A 283 -14.29 -7.07 -17.06
CA ASP A 283 -14.10 -7.21 -18.49
C ASP A 283 -12.68 -7.73 -18.76
N VAL A 284 -12.60 -8.91 -19.37
CA VAL A 284 -11.31 -9.57 -19.65
C VAL A 284 -10.77 -9.26 -21.05
N PHE A 285 -11.48 -8.43 -21.81
CA PHE A 285 -11.06 -7.89 -23.10
C PHE A 285 -11.08 -6.35 -23.13
N PRO A 286 -10.46 -5.66 -22.15
CA PRO A 286 -10.60 -4.21 -21.98
C PRO A 286 -10.06 -3.39 -23.16
N ASP A 287 -9.24 -4.00 -24.00
CA ASP A 287 -8.60 -3.36 -25.16
C ASP A 287 -9.44 -3.48 -26.44
N LEU A 288 -10.57 -4.19 -26.40
CA LEU A 288 -11.48 -4.38 -27.54
C LEU A 288 -12.82 -3.70 -27.28
N SER A 289 -13.34 -3.05 -28.29
CA SER A 289 -14.75 -2.65 -28.30
C SER A 289 -15.64 -3.89 -28.41
N LYS A 290 -16.92 -3.74 -28.10
CA LYS A 290 -17.89 -4.85 -28.22
C LYS A 290 -18.01 -5.36 -29.65
N ASP A 291 -17.94 -4.46 -30.63
CA ASP A 291 -18.05 -4.78 -32.05
C ASP A 291 -16.80 -5.53 -32.50
N GLU A 292 -15.60 -5.07 -32.14
CA GLU A 292 -14.33 -5.78 -32.45
C GLU A 292 -14.28 -7.18 -31.83
N LEU A 293 -14.76 -7.33 -30.58
CA LEU A 293 -14.83 -8.65 -29.94
C LEU A 293 -15.82 -9.55 -30.66
N LEU A 294 -16.99 -9.03 -31.05
CA LEU A 294 -18.00 -9.79 -31.78
C LEU A 294 -17.51 -10.22 -33.15
N ASP A 295 -16.83 -9.34 -33.89
CA ASP A 295 -16.22 -9.67 -35.19
C ASP A 295 -15.18 -10.76 -35.03
N MET A 296 -14.31 -10.67 -34.02
CA MET A 296 -13.31 -11.70 -33.72
C MET A 296 -13.97 -13.06 -33.41
N LEU A 297 -15.02 -13.07 -32.59
CA LEU A 297 -15.77 -14.26 -32.24
C LEU A 297 -16.47 -14.86 -33.49
N SER A 298 -17.03 -14.02 -34.38
CA SER A 298 -17.68 -14.42 -35.60
C SER A 298 -16.68 -15.05 -36.59
N GLN A 299 -15.51 -14.47 -36.76
CA GLN A 299 -14.42 -15.09 -37.56
C GLN A 299 -14.00 -16.42 -36.95
N ARG A 300 -14.02 -16.56 -35.64
CA ARG A 300 -13.68 -17.81 -34.97
C ARG A 300 -14.73 -18.90 -35.21
N VAL A 301 -16.02 -18.54 -35.25
CA VAL A 301 -17.07 -19.47 -35.69
C VAL A 301 -16.81 -19.98 -37.08
N ALA A 302 -16.39 -19.12 -38.03
CA ALA A 302 -16.07 -19.53 -39.38
C ALA A 302 -14.87 -20.49 -39.45
N LEU A 303 -13.89 -20.31 -38.52
CA LEU A 303 -12.66 -21.12 -38.50
C LEU A 303 -12.85 -22.45 -37.75
N LEU A 304 -13.50 -22.45 -36.61
CA LEU A 304 -13.56 -23.58 -35.65
C LEU A 304 -14.94 -24.21 -35.55
N GLY A 305 -15.97 -23.65 -36.20
CA GLY A 305 -17.35 -24.04 -36.03
C GLY A 305 -18.04 -23.34 -34.85
N SER A 306 -19.30 -23.68 -34.61
CA SER A 306 -20.13 -23.06 -33.62
C SER A 306 -19.52 -23.14 -32.21
N PHE A 307 -19.66 -22.05 -31.44
CA PHE A 307 -19.25 -22.03 -30.03
C PHE A 307 -20.05 -23.04 -29.22
N SER A 308 -19.37 -23.72 -28.30
CA SER A 308 -20.01 -24.58 -27.32
C SER A 308 -19.44 -24.31 -25.93
N PRO A 309 -20.28 -23.96 -24.94
CA PRO A 309 -19.83 -23.76 -23.56
C PRO A 309 -19.32 -25.05 -22.90
N ARG A 310 -19.59 -26.21 -23.52
CA ARG A 310 -19.08 -27.52 -23.06
C ARG A 310 -17.66 -27.81 -23.56
N ASP A 311 -17.14 -27.01 -24.52
CA ASP A 311 -15.75 -27.10 -24.95
C ASP A 311 -15.00 -25.78 -24.74
N PRO A 312 -14.45 -25.55 -23.53
CA PRO A 312 -13.69 -24.34 -23.21
C PRO A 312 -12.50 -24.10 -24.13
N ARG A 313 -11.96 -25.14 -24.79
CA ARG A 313 -10.84 -25.04 -25.73
C ARG A 313 -11.19 -24.21 -26.98
N TRP A 314 -12.49 -23.99 -27.22
CA TRP A 314 -12.92 -23.07 -28.27
C TRP A 314 -12.39 -21.63 -28.03
N LEU A 315 -12.06 -21.27 -26.81
CA LEU A 315 -11.46 -19.98 -26.44
C LEU A 315 -9.92 -20.03 -26.33
N ASP A 316 -9.28 -21.15 -26.70
CA ASP A 316 -7.81 -21.25 -26.66
C ASP A 316 -7.15 -20.18 -27.54
N GLY A 317 -6.07 -19.58 -27.04
CA GLY A 317 -5.39 -18.46 -27.69
C GLY A 317 -6.03 -17.10 -27.43
N MET A 318 -7.27 -17.03 -26.89
CA MET A 318 -7.91 -15.79 -26.43
C MET A 318 -7.79 -15.64 -24.92
N LEU A 319 -8.03 -16.70 -24.17
CA LEU A 319 -8.02 -16.74 -22.71
C LEU A 319 -7.12 -17.88 -22.20
N ALA A 320 -6.64 -17.73 -20.98
CA ALA A 320 -5.99 -18.83 -20.28
C ALA A 320 -7.01 -19.98 -20.05
N PRO A 321 -6.62 -21.26 -20.13
CA PRO A 321 -7.55 -22.40 -20.06
C PRO A 321 -8.46 -22.38 -18.81
N GLN A 322 -7.92 -21.99 -17.64
CA GLN A 322 -8.69 -21.88 -16.42
C GLN A 322 -9.78 -20.80 -16.52
N LEU A 323 -9.47 -19.69 -17.19
CA LEU A 323 -10.42 -18.59 -17.38
C LEU A 323 -11.47 -18.95 -18.41
N SER A 324 -11.07 -19.62 -19.51
CA SER A 324 -11.99 -20.17 -20.51
C SER A 324 -13.05 -21.08 -19.86
N HIS A 325 -12.63 -21.97 -18.97
CA HIS A 325 -13.54 -22.85 -18.24
C HIS A 325 -14.55 -22.05 -17.37
N VAL A 326 -14.09 -21.03 -16.64
CA VAL A 326 -14.96 -20.21 -15.81
C VAL A 326 -15.92 -19.38 -16.65
N VAL A 327 -15.44 -18.80 -17.77
CA VAL A 327 -16.29 -18.04 -18.71
C VAL A 327 -17.37 -18.92 -19.32
N CYS A 328 -17.03 -20.12 -19.80
CA CYS A 328 -18.00 -21.07 -20.35
C CYS A 328 -19.01 -21.53 -19.32
N THR A 329 -18.59 -21.81 -18.08
CA THR A 329 -19.49 -22.17 -16.98
C THR A 329 -20.46 -21.03 -16.66
N ALA A 330 -19.97 -19.81 -16.60
CA ALA A 330 -20.77 -18.62 -16.39
C ALA A 330 -21.76 -18.37 -17.54
N PHE A 331 -21.30 -18.56 -18.76
CA PHE A 331 -22.13 -18.44 -19.94
C PHE A 331 -23.31 -19.43 -19.91
N GLU A 332 -23.05 -20.70 -19.62
CA GLU A 332 -24.09 -21.74 -19.52
C GLU A 332 -25.11 -21.43 -18.41
N GLN A 333 -24.66 -20.84 -17.30
CA GLN A 333 -25.56 -20.41 -16.22
C GLN A 333 -26.48 -19.24 -16.62
N CYS A 334 -25.95 -18.29 -17.41
CA CYS A 334 -26.70 -17.11 -17.84
C CYS A 334 -27.57 -17.37 -19.09
N HIS A 335 -27.13 -18.26 -19.97
CA HIS A 335 -27.71 -18.54 -21.28
C HIS A 335 -27.77 -20.07 -21.54
N PRO A 336 -28.58 -20.82 -20.76
CA PRO A 336 -28.64 -22.28 -20.86
C PRO A 336 -28.94 -22.76 -22.27
N GLY A 337 -28.07 -23.65 -22.81
CA GLY A 337 -28.22 -24.22 -24.14
C GLY A 337 -27.98 -23.26 -25.30
N SER A 338 -27.51 -22.04 -25.06
CA SER A 338 -27.12 -21.11 -26.13
C SER A 338 -25.75 -21.46 -26.70
N HIS A 339 -25.61 -21.23 -28.01
CA HIS A 339 -24.35 -21.30 -28.75
C HIS A 339 -24.03 -19.98 -29.45
N ASP A 340 -24.75 -18.91 -29.09
CA ASP A 340 -24.66 -17.61 -29.73
C ASP A 340 -23.46 -16.81 -29.23
N VAL A 341 -22.57 -16.44 -30.15
CA VAL A 341 -21.40 -15.61 -29.83
C VAL A 341 -21.74 -14.17 -29.49
N ILE A 342 -22.95 -13.69 -29.82
CA ILE A 342 -23.42 -12.38 -29.35
C ILE A 342 -23.62 -12.43 -27.82
N HIS A 343 -24.26 -13.47 -27.32
CA HIS A 343 -24.38 -13.65 -25.88
C HIS A 343 -23.02 -13.91 -25.22
N LEU A 344 -22.09 -14.60 -25.91
CA LEU A 344 -20.74 -14.82 -25.41
C LEU A 344 -19.97 -13.50 -25.31
N SER A 345 -20.08 -12.61 -26.29
CA SER A 345 -19.40 -11.29 -26.22
C SER A 345 -19.89 -10.46 -25.04
N GLN A 346 -21.17 -10.54 -24.70
CA GLN A 346 -21.77 -9.87 -23.56
C GLN A 346 -21.36 -10.51 -22.23
N SER A 347 -21.23 -11.83 -22.18
CA SER A 347 -20.91 -12.58 -20.96
C SER A 347 -19.42 -12.65 -20.68
N SER A 348 -18.57 -12.75 -21.70
CA SER A 348 -17.11 -12.80 -21.56
C SER A 348 -16.51 -11.45 -21.16
N SER A 349 -17.18 -10.36 -21.54
CA SER A 349 -16.83 -9.01 -21.06
C SER A 349 -17.28 -8.75 -19.64
N THR A 350 -18.00 -9.66 -18.94
CA THR A 350 -18.59 -9.30 -17.63
C THR A 350 -18.67 -10.47 -16.65
N LEU A 351 -17.52 -10.89 -16.11
CA LEU A 351 -17.52 -11.76 -14.93
C LEU A 351 -18.02 -10.97 -13.71
N ARG A 352 -19.13 -11.39 -13.11
CA ARG A 352 -19.67 -10.75 -11.91
C ARG A 352 -19.04 -11.32 -10.65
N CYS A 353 -18.39 -10.47 -9.88
CA CYS A 353 -17.87 -10.80 -8.56
C CYS A 353 -18.64 -10.02 -7.50
N SER A 354 -19.28 -10.71 -6.56
CA SER A 354 -19.93 -10.07 -5.41
C SER A 354 -18.91 -9.89 -4.30
N SER A 355 -18.74 -8.66 -3.83
CA SER A 355 -17.82 -8.35 -2.74
C SER A 355 -18.36 -8.87 -1.41
N ARG A 356 -17.55 -9.59 -0.64
CA ARG A 356 -17.90 -10.08 0.71
C ARG A 356 -17.39 -9.15 1.81
N GLU A 357 -16.17 -8.73 1.71
CA GLU A 357 -15.53 -7.79 2.65
C GLU A 357 -14.15 -7.36 2.15
N ARG A 358 -13.63 -6.21 2.63
CA ARG A 358 -12.20 -5.89 2.49
C ARG A 358 -11.43 -6.84 3.39
N GLN A 359 -10.47 -7.57 2.87
CA GLN A 359 -9.66 -8.43 3.73
C GLN A 359 -8.80 -7.59 4.68
N ARG A 360 -9.04 -7.73 5.97
CA ARG A 360 -8.36 -6.99 7.06
C ARG A 360 -6.88 -7.28 7.19
N SER A 361 -6.33 -8.25 6.54
CA SER A 361 -4.89 -8.48 6.46
C SER A 361 -4.56 -9.58 5.47
N VAL A 362 -4.21 -9.23 4.27
CA VAL A 362 -3.09 -9.93 3.67
C VAL A 362 -1.87 -9.18 4.21
N ARG A 363 -0.96 -9.91 4.89
CA ARG A 363 0.33 -9.39 5.33
C ARG A 363 0.88 -8.51 4.21
N PRO A 364 1.30 -7.26 4.50
CA PRO A 364 2.00 -6.48 3.50
C PRO A 364 3.08 -7.37 2.89
N ARG A 365 3.30 -7.30 1.59
CA ARG A 365 4.31 -8.08 0.86
C ARG A 365 5.74 -7.88 1.37
N SER A 366 5.96 -7.03 2.34
CA SER A 366 7.12 -7.05 3.20
C SER A 366 6.93 -8.16 4.24
N ARG A 367 7.67 -9.23 4.13
CA ARG A 367 7.98 -10.12 5.27
C ARG A 367 8.84 -9.36 6.29
N ALA A 368 8.40 -8.20 6.73
CA ALA A 368 8.86 -7.59 7.95
C ALA A 368 8.09 -8.30 9.06
N ALA A 369 8.80 -9.05 9.88
CA ALA A 369 8.27 -9.85 10.96
C ALA A 369 7.25 -9.01 11.76
N ALA A 370 5.98 -9.41 11.69
CA ALA A 370 4.99 -8.97 12.63
C ALA A 370 5.39 -9.57 13.99
N CYS A 371 5.72 -8.71 14.94
CA CYS A 371 5.74 -9.10 16.34
C CYS A 371 4.32 -9.59 16.68
N PRO A 372 4.14 -10.80 17.25
CA PRO A 372 2.81 -11.25 17.64
C PRO A 372 2.31 -10.33 18.77
N SER A 373 1.33 -9.48 18.47
CA SER A 373 0.56 -8.81 19.51
C SER A 373 -0.23 -9.91 20.22
N ARG A 374 0.13 -10.22 21.46
CA ARG A 374 -0.72 -10.95 22.39
C ARG A 374 -2.05 -10.18 22.48
N ALA A 375 -3.10 -10.77 21.98
CA ALA A 375 -4.45 -10.35 22.30
C ALA A 375 -4.64 -10.61 23.81
N SER A 376 -4.65 -9.54 24.60
CA SER A 376 -5.17 -9.59 25.96
C SER A 376 -6.67 -9.76 25.87
N GLN A 377 -7.14 -10.96 26.18
CA GLN A 377 -8.52 -11.22 26.52
C GLN A 377 -8.86 -10.36 27.75
N LEU A 378 -9.80 -9.43 27.60
CA LEU A 378 -10.45 -8.81 28.73
C LEU A 378 -11.49 -9.81 29.29
N PRO A 379 -11.52 -10.06 30.60
CA PRO A 379 -12.56 -10.88 31.21
C PRO A 379 -13.89 -10.14 31.17
N THR A 380 -14.92 -10.81 30.66
CA THR A 380 -16.31 -10.46 30.91
C THR A 380 -16.60 -10.71 32.40
N SER A 381 -16.92 -9.68 33.13
CA SER A 381 -17.55 -9.79 34.44
C SER A 381 -18.96 -9.28 34.38
N ALA A 382 -19.80 -10.14 34.90
CA ALA A 382 -21.21 -10.04 35.26
C ALA A 382 -21.83 -8.65 35.51
#